data_7c87eb6b3a3b56e13fdd6c3e3513a1ff
#
_entry.id   7c87eb6b3a3b56e13fdd6c3e3513a1ff
#
_cell.length_a   1.000
_cell.length_b   1.000
_cell.length_c   1.000
_cell.angle_alpha   90.00
_cell.angle_beta   90.00
_cell.angle_gamma   90.00
#
_symmetry.space_group_name_H-M   'P 1'
#
loop_
_entity.id
_entity.type
_entity.pdbx_description
1 polymer ?
#
loop_
_entity_poly.entity_id
_entity_poly.type
_entity_poly.pdbx_seq_one_letter_code
_entity_poly.pdbx_strand_id
1 'polypeptide(L)'
;ETISSEHGISPSGAFEGTSPSQLERINVYYNEAEGGRYVPRAVLVDLEPGVVDAIRGSKLGSLYRPDNAVFGQSGAGNNWAKGHYTEGAELVDAVMDVVRREAENCDCLQGFQISHSLGGGTGSGMGTLLVSKIREEFPDRMMCTYSVMPSPKVSDTVVEPYNATLSVHQLVENADAVFAIDNEALYDICSRTLKLSNP
;
A
#
# COMPACT_ATOMS: atom_id res chain seq x y z
N GLU A 1 10.57 0.24 6.07
CA GLU A 1 11.70 0.29 7.04
C GLU A 1 11.86 -1.06 7.76
N THR A 2 10.84 -1.64 8.40
CA THR A 2 10.95 -2.89 9.15
C THR A 2 11.46 -4.04 8.29
N ILE A 3 10.82 -4.31 7.15
CA ILE A 3 11.25 -5.37 6.21
C ILE A 3 12.68 -5.12 5.70
N SER A 4 13.01 -3.87 5.36
CA SER A 4 14.36 -3.51 4.93
C SER A 4 15.40 -3.79 6.03
N SER A 5 15.07 -3.44 7.27
CA SER A 5 15.92 -3.69 8.43
C SER A 5 16.15 -5.19 8.68
N GLU A 6 15.10 -6.00 8.58
CA GLU A 6 15.18 -7.46 8.74
C GLU A 6 16.07 -8.10 7.67
N HIS A 7 15.96 -7.65 6.43
CA HIS A 7 16.79 -8.12 5.31
C HIS A 7 18.16 -7.44 5.20
N GLY A 8 18.48 -6.51 6.09
CA GLY A 8 19.75 -5.77 6.05
C GLY A 8 19.90 -4.89 4.81
N ILE A 9 18.79 -4.34 4.30
CA ILE A 9 18.81 -3.45 3.13
C ILE A 9 18.84 -1.99 3.57
N SER A 10 19.85 -1.26 3.11
CA SER A 10 19.99 0.16 3.38
C SER A 10 18.97 1.01 2.62
N PRO A 11 18.76 2.28 3.00
CA PRO A 11 17.90 3.20 2.27
C PRO A 11 18.30 3.42 0.80
N SER A 12 19.55 3.13 0.45
CA SER A 12 20.04 3.18 -0.94
C SER A 12 19.75 1.90 -1.74
N GLY A 13 19.25 0.84 -1.09
CA GLY A 13 19.01 -0.46 -1.69
C GLY A 13 20.21 -1.41 -1.67
N ALA A 14 21.31 -1.04 -1.04
CA ALA A 14 22.47 -1.92 -0.89
C ALA A 14 22.26 -2.90 0.27
N PHE A 15 22.81 -4.13 0.12
CA PHE A 15 22.85 -5.09 1.22
C PHE A 15 24.00 -4.73 2.17
N GLU A 16 23.67 -4.46 3.41
CA GLU A 16 24.59 -4.16 4.49
C GLU A 16 24.48 -5.19 5.64
N GLY A 17 23.76 -6.28 5.40
CA GLY A 17 23.58 -7.33 6.38
C GLY A 17 24.84 -8.14 6.64
N THR A 18 24.86 -8.84 7.76
CA THR A 18 26.01 -9.65 8.23
C THR A 18 25.83 -11.14 8.02
N SER A 19 24.62 -11.59 7.73
CA SER A 19 24.28 -13.01 7.62
C SER A 19 23.67 -13.35 6.26
N PRO A 20 24.09 -14.47 5.62
CA PRO A 20 23.43 -14.96 4.40
C PRO A 20 21.95 -15.27 4.59
N SER A 21 21.51 -15.60 5.81
CA SER A 21 20.10 -15.86 6.12
C SER A 21 19.21 -14.63 5.92
N GLN A 22 19.76 -13.42 5.97
CA GLN A 22 19.02 -12.19 5.71
C GLN A 22 18.62 -12.03 4.23
N LEU A 23 19.38 -12.65 3.32
CA LEU A 23 19.07 -12.69 1.90
C LEU A 23 18.13 -13.85 1.52
N GLU A 24 17.91 -14.78 2.42
CA GLU A 24 17.00 -15.89 2.17
C GLU A 24 15.59 -15.34 1.91
N ARG A 25 15.01 -15.72 0.74
CA ARG A 25 13.68 -15.29 0.29
C ARG A 25 13.51 -13.76 0.11
N ILE A 26 14.60 -13.02 -0.09
CA ILE A 26 14.54 -11.57 -0.35
C ILE A 26 13.69 -11.24 -1.59
N ASN A 27 13.65 -12.15 -2.56
CA ASN A 27 12.88 -12.02 -3.79
C ASN A 27 11.35 -11.94 -3.57
N VAL A 28 10.86 -12.25 -2.38
CA VAL A 28 9.43 -12.09 -2.04
C VAL A 28 9.02 -10.61 -2.09
N TYR A 29 9.85 -9.74 -1.52
CA TYR A 29 9.55 -8.31 -1.41
C TYR A 29 10.45 -7.40 -2.25
N TYR A 30 11.56 -7.92 -2.78
CA TYR A 30 12.52 -7.12 -3.52
C TYR A 30 12.85 -7.72 -4.88
N ASN A 31 13.00 -6.85 -5.87
CA ASN A 31 13.67 -7.16 -7.14
C ASN A 31 15.16 -6.89 -6.99
N GLU A 32 16.00 -7.75 -7.56
CA GLU A 32 17.43 -7.48 -7.70
C GLU A 32 17.65 -6.68 -8.98
N ALA A 33 18.20 -5.47 -8.84
CA ALA A 33 18.53 -4.57 -9.94
C ALA A 33 20.02 -4.70 -10.30
N GLU A 34 20.42 -4.10 -11.41
CA GLU A 34 21.81 -4.01 -11.81
C GLU A 34 22.68 -3.39 -10.71
N GLY A 35 23.88 -3.94 -10.53
CA GLY A 35 24.81 -3.49 -9.48
C GLY A 35 24.54 -4.04 -8.09
N GLY A 36 23.71 -5.09 -7.95
CA GLY A 36 23.44 -5.74 -6.67
C GLY A 36 22.54 -4.92 -5.73
N ARG A 37 21.78 -3.97 -6.28
CA ARG A 37 20.79 -3.20 -5.52
C ARG A 37 19.46 -3.94 -5.44
N TYR A 38 18.80 -3.81 -4.31
CA TYR A 38 17.48 -4.37 -4.06
C TYR A 38 16.43 -3.27 -4.09
N VAL A 39 15.39 -3.47 -4.91
CA VAL A 39 14.31 -2.51 -5.13
C VAL A 39 12.99 -3.15 -4.70
N PRO A 40 12.19 -2.51 -3.84
CA PRO A 40 10.91 -3.07 -3.38
C PRO A 40 9.95 -3.32 -4.55
N ARG A 41 9.26 -4.48 -4.50
CA ARG A 41 8.12 -4.80 -5.37
C ARG A 41 6.90 -4.04 -4.89
N ALA A 42 6.96 -2.73 -4.88
CA ALA A 42 5.91 -1.88 -4.33
C ALA A 42 5.42 -0.89 -5.36
N VAL A 43 4.11 -0.73 -5.43
CA VAL A 43 3.44 0.29 -6.24
C VAL A 43 2.83 1.30 -5.29
N LEU A 44 3.22 2.55 -5.43
CA LEU A 44 2.73 3.67 -4.62
C LEU A 44 1.64 4.41 -5.40
N VAL A 45 0.47 4.49 -4.82
CA VAL A 45 -0.71 5.06 -5.49
C VAL A 45 -1.35 6.12 -4.61
N ASP A 46 -1.57 7.30 -5.18
CA ASP A 46 -2.38 8.34 -4.57
C ASP A 46 -3.05 9.21 -5.65
N LEU A 47 -4.14 9.86 -5.30
CA LEU A 47 -4.82 10.85 -6.17
C LEU A 47 -4.29 12.28 -5.98
N GLU A 48 -3.36 12.47 -5.03
CA GLU A 48 -2.66 13.73 -4.76
C GLU A 48 -1.14 13.54 -4.92
N PRO A 49 -0.40 14.55 -5.40
CA PRO A 49 1.05 14.44 -5.56
C PRO A 49 1.83 14.58 -4.24
N GLY A 50 1.27 15.25 -3.24
CA GLY A 50 2.00 15.70 -2.05
C GLY A 50 2.68 14.59 -1.23
N VAL A 51 2.02 13.45 -1.04
CA VAL A 51 2.58 12.32 -0.28
C VAL A 51 3.71 11.64 -1.06
N VAL A 52 3.54 11.47 -2.36
CA VAL A 52 4.57 10.86 -3.22
C VAL A 52 5.81 11.74 -3.29
N ASP A 53 5.63 13.06 -3.40
CA ASP A 53 6.74 14.02 -3.40
C ASP A 53 7.47 14.03 -2.04
N ALA A 54 6.73 13.92 -0.94
CA ALA A 54 7.32 13.78 0.40
C ALA A 54 8.16 12.49 0.52
N ILE A 55 7.69 11.37 -0.02
CA ILE A 55 8.44 10.10 -0.04
C ILE A 55 9.71 10.26 -0.89
N ARG A 56 9.62 10.86 -2.06
CA ARG A 56 10.77 11.12 -2.95
C ARG A 56 11.83 12.00 -2.29
N GLY A 57 11.43 12.98 -1.48
CA GLY A 57 12.31 13.85 -0.70
C GLY A 57 12.85 13.22 0.58
N SER A 58 12.36 12.04 0.98
CA SER A 58 12.80 11.35 2.19
C SER A 58 14.04 10.50 1.97
N LYS A 59 14.58 9.95 3.07
CA LYS A 59 15.72 9.02 3.03
C LYS A 59 15.44 7.76 2.20
N LEU A 60 14.16 7.39 2.03
CA LEU A 60 13.73 6.22 1.26
C LEU A 60 13.41 6.54 -0.21
N GLY A 61 13.51 7.79 -0.63
CA GLY A 61 13.17 8.21 -1.98
C GLY A 61 13.99 7.52 -3.07
N SER A 62 15.26 7.21 -2.78
CA SER A 62 16.14 6.50 -3.70
C SER A 62 15.91 4.98 -3.74
N LEU A 63 15.17 4.42 -2.78
CA LEU A 63 14.89 2.99 -2.68
C LEU A 63 13.82 2.55 -3.68
N TYR A 64 12.78 3.35 -3.85
CA TYR A 64 11.65 3.03 -4.71
C TYR A 64 11.95 3.33 -6.18
N ARG A 65 11.42 2.48 -7.05
CA ARG A 65 11.46 2.72 -8.49
C ARG A 65 10.53 3.90 -8.83
N PRO A 66 11.01 4.97 -9.47
CA PRO A 66 10.18 6.14 -9.80
C PRO A 66 8.95 5.80 -10.64
N ASP A 67 9.06 4.85 -11.56
CA ASP A 67 7.97 4.39 -12.43
C ASP A 67 6.87 3.62 -11.68
N ASN A 68 7.13 3.20 -10.45
CA ASN A 68 6.17 2.51 -9.59
C ASN A 68 5.35 3.47 -8.70
N ALA A 69 5.58 4.75 -8.80
CA ALA A 69 4.78 5.77 -8.14
C ALA A 69 3.80 6.39 -9.15
N VAL A 70 2.52 6.08 -8.98
CA VAL A 70 1.42 6.55 -9.84
C VAL A 70 0.50 7.45 -9.03
N PHE A 71 0.36 8.69 -9.43
CA PHE A 71 -0.42 9.66 -8.68
C PHE A 71 -1.21 10.61 -9.60
N GLY A 72 -2.36 11.06 -9.07
CA GLY A 72 -3.20 12.08 -9.70
C GLY A 72 -2.89 13.47 -9.18
N GLN A 73 -3.71 14.45 -9.58
CA GLN A 73 -3.57 15.85 -9.20
C GLN A 73 -4.76 16.38 -8.40
N SER A 74 -5.92 15.77 -8.54
CA SER A 74 -7.20 16.31 -8.05
C SER A 74 -7.56 15.87 -6.63
N GLY A 75 -7.00 14.78 -6.15
CA GLY A 75 -7.42 14.15 -4.90
C GLY A 75 -8.83 13.56 -4.94
N ALA A 76 -9.20 12.80 -3.92
CA ALA A 76 -10.54 12.23 -3.79
C ALA A 76 -11.42 12.96 -2.76
N GLY A 77 -10.89 13.94 -2.03
CA GLY A 77 -11.65 14.75 -1.07
C GLY A 77 -12.36 13.92 0.01
N ASN A 78 -11.72 12.87 0.52
CA ASN A 78 -12.32 11.92 1.47
C ASN A 78 -13.67 11.33 1.00
N ASN A 79 -13.82 11.12 -0.28
CA ASN A 79 -15.06 10.63 -0.88
C ASN A 79 -14.81 9.31 -1.62
N TRP A 80 -15.36 8.21 -1.11
CA TRP A 80 -15.23 6.87 -1.70
C TRP A 80 -15.67 6.84 -3.17
N ALA A 81 -16.78 7.50 -3.50
CA ALA A 81 -17.31 7.49 -4.86
C ALA A 81 -16.37 8.19 -5.86
N LYS A 82 -15.70 9.27 -5.45
CA LYS A 82 -14.67 9.91 -6.29
C LYS A 82 -13.49 9.00 -6.52
N GLY A 83 -13.01 8.33 -5.48
CA GLY A 83 -11.93 7.35 -5.58
C GLY A 83 -12.29 6.13 -6.43
N HIS A 84 -13.53 5.70 -6.40
CA HIS A 84 -13.96 4.46 -7.07
C HIS A 84 -14.48 4.67 -8.49
N TYR A 85 -15.25 5.73 -8.74
CA TYR A 85 -15.97 5.92 -10.01
C TYR A 85 -15.47 7.04 -10.89
N THR A 86 -14.85 8.07 -10.35
CA THR A 86 -14.42 9.25 -11.12
C THR A 86 -12.90 9.42 -11.11
N GLU A 87 -12.35 10.12 -10.16
CA GLU A 87 -10.91 10.42 -10.11
C GLU A 87 -10.02 9.16 -10.10
N GLY A 88 -10.40 8.14 -9.32
CA GLY A 88 -9.67 6.88 -9.29
C GLY A 88 -9.81 6.07 -10.55
N ALA A 89 -11.00 6.07 -11.18
CA ALA A 89 -11.23 5.36 -12.43
C ALA A 89 -10.39 5.90 -13.60
N GLU A 90 -10.06 7.19 -13.59
CA GLU A 90 -9.17 7.78 -14.59
C GLU A 90 -7.71 7.31 -14.43
N LEU A 91 -7.28 7.00 -13.21
CA LEU A 91 -5.90 6.62 -12.91
C LEU A 91 -5.69 5.10 -12.86
N VAL A 92 -6.75 4.32 -12.71
CA VAL A 92 -6.67 2.87 -12.45
C VAL A 92 -5.91 2.11 -13.52
N ASP A 93 -6.09 2.44 -14.79
CA ASP A 93 -5.42 1.73 -15.89
C ASP A 93 -3.90 1.93 -15.84
N ALA A 94 -3.44 3.14 -15.53
CA ALA A 94 -2.02 3.41 -15.35
C ALA A 94 -1.42 2.63 -14.17
N VAL A 95 -2.17 2.45 -13.09
CA VAL A 95 -1.75 1.61 -11.96
C VAL A 95 -1.70 0.14 -12.36
N MET A 96 -2.70 -0.34 -13.09
CA MET A 96 -2.76 -1.73 -13.55
C MET A 96 -1.60 -2.07 -14.50
N ASP A 97 -1.15 -1.13 -15.34
CA ASP A 97 0.02 -1.32 -16.18
C ASP A 97 1.30 -1.54 -15.35
N VAL A 98 1.45 -0.83 -14.24
CA VAL A 98 2.57 -1.04 -13.30
C VAL A 98 2.44 -2.38 -12.58
N VAL A 99 1.25 -2.73 -12.14
CA VAL A 99 0.97 -4.02 -11.48
C VAL A 99 1.29 -5.20 -12.42
N ARG A 100 0.89 -5.13 -13.70
CA ARG A 100 1.24 -6.16 -14.71
C ARG A 100 2.74 -6.28 -14.87
N ARG A 101 3.46 -5.18 -14.98
CA ARG A 101 4.91 -5.17 -15.10
C ARG A 101 5.60 -5.83 -13.91
N GLU A 102 5.16 -5.54 -12.70
CA GLU A 102 5.67 -6.18 -11.50
C GLU A 102 5.32 -7.69 -11.45
N ALA A 103 4.12 -8.05 -11.88
CA ALA A 103 3.70 -9.46 -11.97
C ALA A 103 4.53 -10.25 -13.02
N GLU A 104 4.82 -9.66 -14.16
CA GLU A 104 5.66 -10.26 -15.21
C GLU A 104 7.11 -10.48 -14.74
N ASN A 105 7.60 -9.67 -13.80
CA ASN A 105 8.94 -9.85 -13.20
C ASN A 105 8.98 -10.94 -12.12
N CYS A 106 7.90 -11.66 -11.90
CA CYS A 106 7.84 -12.76 -10.94
C CYS A 106 7.95 -14.10 -11.68
N ASP A 107 8.83 -14.99 -11.23
CA ASP A 107 8.91 -16.37 -11.74
C ASP A 107 7.67 -17.17 -11.38
N CYS A 108 7.14 -16.96 -10.18
CA CYS A 108 5.92 -17.59 -9.68
C CYS A 108 5.17 -16.62 -8.76
N LEU A 109 4.32 -15.79 -9.34
CA LEU A 109 3.50 -14.86 -8.58
C LEU A 109 2.56 -15.61 -7.63
N GLN A 110 2.63 -15.33 -6.33
CA GLN A 110 1.80 -15.93 -5.30
C GLN A 110 0.51 -15.13 -5.08
N GLY A 111 0.59 -13.82 -5.08
CA GLY A 111 -0.54 -12.95 -4.85
C GLY A 111 -0.15 -11.50 -4.61
N PHE A 112 -1.11 -10.74 -4.10
CA PHE A 112 -0.99 -9.31 -3.88
C PHE A 112 -1.26 -8.95 -2.42
N GLN A 113 -0.54 -7.96 -1.91
CA GLN A 113 -0.77 -7.36 -0.61
C GLN A 113 -1.10 -5.89 -0.82
N ILE A 114 -2.26 -5.46 -0.32
CA ILE A 114 -2.73 -4.08 -0.44
C ILE A 114 -2.87 -3.45 0.94
N SER A 115 -2.15 -2.37 1.18
CA SER A 115 -2.26 -1.57 2.39
C SER A 115 -3.03 -0.29 2.09
N HIS A 116 -4.13 -0.06 2.79
CA HIS A 116 -5.00 1.09 2.57
C HIS A 116 -5.82 1.46 3.82
N SER A 117 -6.34 2.67 3.85
CA SER A 117 -7.34 3.09 4.83
C SER A 117 -8.75 2.99 4.25
N LEU A 118 -9.74 2.73 5.10
CA LEU A 118 -11.14 2.63 4.69
C LEU A 118 -11.95 3.92 4.92
N GLY A 119 -11.40 4.88 5.66
CA GLY A 119 -12.10 6.12 6.01
C GLY A 119 -11.98 7.24 4.99
N GLY A 120 -10.96 7.21 4.14
CA GLY A 120 -10.67 8.27 3.16
C GLY A 120 -11.33 8.05 1.80
N GLY A 121 -10.80 8.71 0.78
CA GLY A 121 -11.29 8.59 -0.61
C GLY A 121 -10.39 7.73 -1.49
N THR A 122 -9.07 7.96 -1.48
CA THR A 122 -8.11 7.22 -2.31
C THR A 122 -7.96 5.78 -1.84
N GLY A 123 -7.55 5.56 -0.61
CA GLY A 123 -7.34 4.20 -0.07
C GLY A 123 -8.61 3.37 -0.01
N SER A 124 -9.74 3.97 0.31
CA SER A 124 -11.04 3.32 0.36
C SER A 124 -11.64 3.13 -1.04
N GLY A 125 -11.83 4.21 -1.80
CA GLY A 125 -12.50 4.18 -3.10
C GLY A 125 -11.61 3.57 -4.19
N MET A 126 -10.45 4.16 -4.45
CA MET A 126 -9.52 3.66 -5.46
C MET A 126 -8.86 2.35 -5.02
N GLY A 127 -8.55 2.19 -3.73
CA GLY A 127 -7.99 0.95 -3.20
C GLY A 127 -8.90 -0.24 -3.45
N THR A 128 -10.20 -0.13 -3.19
CA THR A 128 -11.17 -1.20 -3.46
C THR A 128 -11.44 -1.39 -4.95
N LEU A 129 -11.36 -0.34 -5.77
CA LEU A 129 -11.40 -0.48 -7.22
C LEU A 129 -10.21 -1.29 -7.74
N LEU A 130 -9.00 -1.04 -7.23
CA LEU A 130 -7.81 -1.82 -7.57
C LEU A 130 -7.93 -3.27 -7.13
N VAL A 131 -8.46 -3.54 -5.94
CA VAL A 131 -8.73 -4.92 -5.48
C VAL A 131 -9.62 -5.65 -6.49
N SER A 132 -10.72 -5.03 -6.95
CA SER A 132 -11.63 -5.65 -7.91
C SER A 132 -10.97 -5.85 -9.28
N LYS A 133 -10.18 -4.88 -9.76
CA LYS A 133 -9.47 -4.96 -11.04
C LYS A 133 -8.37 -6.02 -11.04
N ILE A 134 -7.61 -6.12 -9.96
CA ILE A 134 -6.59 -7.16 -9.80
C ILE A 134 -7.25 -8.54 -9.72
N ARG A 135 -8.37 -8.67 -9.00
CA ARG A 135 -9.13 -9.93 -8.95
C ARG A 135 -9.68 -10.33 -10.32
N GLU A 136 -10.13 -9.39 -11.12
CA GLU A 136 -10.62 -9.65 -12.49
C GLU A 136 -9.49 -10.16 -13.40
N GLU A 137 -8.30 -9.59 -13.30
CA GLU A 137 -7.15 -9.94 -14.15
C GLU A 137 -6.37 -11.15 -13.63
N PHE A 138 -6.29 -11.34 -12.31
CA PHE A 138 -5.57 -12.42 -11.65
C PHE A 138 -6.49 -13.22 -10.70
N PRO A 139 -7.53 -13.89 -11.22
CA PRO A 139 -8.58 -14.51 -10.38
C PRO A 139 -8.08 -15.68 -9.54
N ASP A 140 -6.97 -16.31 -9.93
CA ASP A 140 -6.35 -17.47 -9.28
C ASP A 140 -5.21 -17.11 -8.30
N ARG A 141 -4.94 -15.81 -8.12
CA ARG A 141 -3.91 -15.32 -7.20
C ARG A 141 -4.50 -14.85 -5.88
N MET A 142 -3.74 -15.02 -4.80
CA MET A 142 -4.18 -14.62 -3.47
C MET A 142 -4.26 -13.10 -3.35
N MET A 143 -5.38 -12.61 -2.82
CA MET A 143 -5.62 -11.20 -2.54
C MET A 143 -5.69 -10.98 -1.03
N CYS A 144 -4.70 -10.30 -0.48
CA CYS A 144 -4.60 -10.00 0.93
C CYS A 144 -4.62 -8.49 1.15
N THR A 145 -5.41 -8.00 2.09
CA THR A 145 -5.45 -6.58 2.42
C THR A 145 -5.12 -6.31 3.87
N TYR A 146 -4.44 -5.20 4.13
CA TYR A 146 -4.18 -4.62 5.43
C TYR A 146 -4.95 -3.31 5.51
N SER A 147 -6.11 -3.38 6.13
CA SER A 147 -7.12 -2.32 6.08
C SER A 147 -7.20 -1.57 7.41
N VAL A 148 -6.88 -0.28 7.38
CA VAL A 148 -6.99 0.59 8.54
C VAL A 148 -8.44 1.04 8.68
N MET A 149 -9.08 0.62 9.78
CA MET A 149 -10.47 0.94 10.09
C MET A 149 -10.57 2.35 10.66
N PRO A 150 -11.61 3.13 10.30
CA PRO A 150 -11.83 4.43 10.89
C PRO A 150 -12.22 4.32 12.37
N SER A 151 -11.82 5.32 13.15
CA SER A 151 -12.20 5.44 14.55
C SER A 151 -12.77 6.84 14.82
N PRO A 152 -13.91 6.94 15.54
CA PRO A 152 -14.49 8.23 15.88
C PRO A 152 -13.62 9.08 16.82
N LYS A 153 -12.65 8.46 17.50
CA LYS A 153 -11.73 9.16 18.41
C LYS A 153 -10.51 9.77 17.71
N VAL A 154 -10.19 9.34 16.49
CA VAL A 154 -8.92 9.65 15.80
C VAL A 154 -9.12 10.54 14.58
N SER A 155 -10.34 10.72 14.09
CA SER A 155 -10.62 11.52 12.91
C SER A 155 -11.85 12.38 13.05
N ASP A 156 -11.76 13.60 12.49
CA ASP A 156 -12.87 14.57 12.43
C ASP A 156 -13.70 14.45 11.13
N THR A 157 -13.37 13.52 10.25
CA THR A 157 -14.08 13.32 8.97
C THR A 157 -15.41 12.60 9.21
N VAL A 158 -16.50 13.32 9.04
CA VAL A 158 -17.86 12.81 9.36
C VAL A 158 -18.37 11.72 8.42
N VAL A 159 -17.81 11.59 7.22
CA VAL A 159 -18.22 10.62 6.19
C VAL A 159 -17.44 9.31 6.21
N GLU A 160 -16.52 9.13 7.14
CA GLU A 160 -15.72 7.89 7.26
C GLU A 160 -16.58 6.61 7.36
N PRO A 161 -17.69 6.57 8.14
CA PRO A 161 -18.53 5.37 8.20
C PRO A 161 -19.12 4.97 6.85
N TYR A 162 -19.47 5.93 6.01
CA TYR A 162 -19.97 5.67 4.65
C TYR A 162 -18.87 5.08 3.76
N ASN A 163 -17.68 5.69 3.78
CA ASN A 163 -16.53 5.21 3.02
C ASN A 163 -16.14 3.79 3.44
N ALA A 164 -16.10 3.53 4.75
CA ALA A 164 -15.77 2.21 5.28
C ALA A 164 -16.80 1.14 4.91
N THR A 165 -18.10 1.45 5.02
CA THR A 165 -19.16 0.50 4.68
C THR A 165 -19.11 0.10 3.21
N LEU A 166 -18.95 1.07 2.31
CA LEU A 166 -18.82 0.82 0.88
C LEU A 166 -17.56 0.00 0.55
N SER A 167 -16.46 0.28 1.25
CA SER A 167 -15.20 -0.45 1.09
C SER A 167 -15.30 -1.89 1.58
N VAL A 168 -15.91 -2.13 2.74
CA VAL A 168 -16.08 -3.49 3.30
C VAL A 168 -16.90 -4.36 2.36
N HIS A 169 -17.93 -3.82 1.73
CA HIS A 169 -18.71 -4.56 0.73
C HIS A 169 -17.82 -5.07 -0.42
N GLN A 170 -16.94 -4.22 -0.94
CA GLN A 170 -15.99 -4.61 -1.99
C GLN A 170 -14.96 -5.65 -1.50
N LEU A 171 -14.48 -5.52 -0.27
CA LEU A 171 -13.51 -6.45 0.30
C LEU A 171 -14.11 -7.84 0.52
N VAL A 172 -15.35 -7.93 0.97
CA VAL A 172 -16.06 -9.22 1.15
C VAL A 172 -16.16 -9.98 -0.17
N GLU A 173 -16.35 -9.27 -1.28
CA GLU A 173 -16.48 -9.90 -2.59
C GLU A 173 -15.14 -10.29 -3.23
N ASN A 174 -14.09 -9.50 -3.00
CA ASN A 174 -12.86 -9.58 -3.82
C ASN A 174 -11.60 -9.96 -3.04
N ALA A 175 -11.57 -9.88 -1.72
CA ALA A 175 -10.39 -10.22 -0.94
C ALA A 175 -10.47 -11.64 -0.37
N ASP A 176 -9.35 -12.37 -0.37
CA ASP A 176 -9.26 -13.69 0.25
C ASP A 176 -8.97 -13.58 1.75
N ALA A 177 -8.20 -12.58 2.14
CA ALA A 177 -7.88 -12.28 3.54
C ALA A 177 -7.86 -10.77 3.78
N VAL A 178 -8.46 -10.35 4.89
CA VAL A 178 -8.47 -8.94 5.33
C VAL A 178 -7.95 -8.88 6.75
N PHE A 179 -6.82 -8.19 6.95
CA PHE A 179 -6.30 -7.86 8.27
C PHE A 179 -6.83 -6.48 8.69
N ALA A 180 -7.74 -6.49 9.64
CA ALA A 180 -8.33 -5.27 10.18
C ALA A 180 -7.40 -4.64 11.20
N ILE A 181 -7.00 -3.39 10.96
CA ILE A 181 -6.13 -2.60 11.84
C ILE A 181 -6.98 -1.45 12.40
N ASP A 182 -7.25 -1.49 13.70
CA ASP A 182 -7.97 -0.43 14.38
C ASP A 182 -7.01 0.67 14.81
N ASN A 183 -7.19 1.86 14.25
CA ASN A 183 -6.33 3.01 14.52
C ASN A 183 -6.39 3.45 15.99
N GLU A 184 -7.54 3.31 16.64
CA GLU A 184 -7.68 3.59 18.08
C GLU A 184 -6.82 2.63 18.91
N ALA A 185 -6.85 1.35 18.61
CA ALA A 185 -6.02 0.36 19.27
C ALA A 185 -4.52 0.66 19.12
N LEU A 186 -4.10 1.14 17.96
CA LEU A 186 -2.71 1.56 17.74
C LEU A 186 -2.32 2.73 18.63
N TYR A 187 -3.16 3.74 18.76
CA TYR A 187 -2.93 4.87 19.66
C TYR A 187 -2.86 4.43 21.13
N ASP A 188 -3.78 3.55 21.55
CA ASP A 188 -3.79 3.01 22.91
C ASP A 188 -2.51 2.21 23.22
N ILE A 189 -2.03 1.42 22.27
CA ILE A 189 -0.75 0.68 22.41
C ILE A 189 0.41 1.67 22.54
N CYS A 190 0.49 2.65 21.67
CA CYS A 190 1.55 3.65 21.69
C CYS A 190 1.58 4.44 23.00
N SER A 191 0.44 4.88 23.50
CA SER A 191 0.36 5.70 24.71
C SER A 191 0.47 4.89 26.00
N ARG A 192 -0.25 3.77 26.12
CA ARG A 192 -0.32 3.00 27.36
C ARG A 192 0.82 2.00 27.52
N THR A 193 1.14 1.26 26.47
CA THR A 193 2.15 0.20 26.49
C THR A 193 3.55 0.73 26.23
N LEU A 194 3.72 1.47 25.15
CA LEU A 194 5.01 2.03 24.73
C LEU A 194 5.34 3.34 25.40
N LYS A 195 4.36 3.99 26.06
CA LYS A 195 4.50 5.27 26.79
C LYS A 195 5.11 6.39 25.92
N LEU A 196 4.77 6.41 24.66
CA LEU A 196 5.19 7.48 23.75
C LEU A 196 4.39 8.75 24.07
N SER A 197 5.07 9.88 24.17
CA SER A 197 4.43 11.17 24.54
C SER A 197 3.68 11.80 23.37
N ASN A 198 3.98 11.41 22.15
CA ASN A 198 3.33 11.92 20.92
C ASN A 198 3.39 10.84 19.84
N PRO A 199 2.48 9.86 19.90
CA PRO A 199 2.43 8.75 18.96
C PRO A 199 1.90 9.16 17.58
#